data_4582141efa595c52f59e31c56e86afd4
#
_entry.id   4582141efa595c52f59e31c56e86afd4
#
_cell.length_a   1.000
_cell.length_b   1.000
_cell.length_c   1.000
_cell.angle_alpha   90.00
_cell.angle_beta   90.00
_cell.angle_gamma   90.00
#
_symmetry.space_group_name_H-M   'P 1'
#
loop_
_entity.id
_entity.type
_entity.pdbx_description
1 polymer ?
#
loop_
_entity_poly.entity_id
_entity_poly.type
_entity_poly.pdbx_seq_one_letter_code
_entity_poly.pdbx_strand_id
1 'polypeptide(L)'
;MAGVLQNMKPAGFIRAAPKAQPVGLPEENWSFEVPEGHRLQGIKIEHGDRIKTLSFTTEHNGALSFSNVFGRWEGGETVSMVTLDSDEEIVGVKVSLGLRGRSTYVSSLSFETNKTTHGPFGGPDDRMYSLPWDKGSLVGFYGTASDWAGGIGAIGVYLKAHEEIMMIGPWGRPYNLQTRWSFQLQGNQHLDTITIFVSGNAISQLTFNSSEKVSAQSGVTIAENVVLDVDEELIGIDGTFDTLPTRQTVISSITFKTNKKFHGPFGNVKGTPFGVEWDAGSFAGFYGFHSLSFDGIGVYLKATN
;
A
#
# COMPACT_ATOMS: atom_id res chain seq x y z
N MET A 1 -19.71 -14.56 27.24
CA MET A 1 -20.05 -14.53 25.82
C MET A 1 -19.43 -13.26 25.26
N ALA A 2 -18.20 -13.37 24.72
CA ALA A 2 -17.56 -12.26 24.02
C ALA A 2 -18.18 -12.22 22.62
N GLY A 3 -18.91 -11.14 22.32
CA GLY A 3 -19.45 -10.90 21.01
C GLY A 3 -18.30 -10.77 20.03
N VAL A 4 -18.33 -11.57 18.99
CA VAL A 4 -17.52 -11.38 17.79
C VAL A 4 -17.97 -10.04 17.22
N LEU A 5 -17.15 -8.99 17.41
CA LEU A 5 -17.26 -7.76 16.64
C LEU A 5 -17.00 -8.17 15.19
N GLN A 6 -18.06 -8.33 14.40
CA GLN A 6 -17.92 -8.39 12.95
C GLN A 6 -17.29 -7.06 12.54
N ASN A 7 -16.05 -7.13 12.07
CA ASN A 7 -15.32 -5.99 11.49
C ASN A 7 -16.06 -5.55 10.24
N MET A 8 -17.04 -4.66 10.40
CA MET A 8 -17.74 -4.04 9.29
C MET A 8 -16.87 -2.88 8.79
N LYS A 9 -16.24 -3.07 7.64
CA LYS A 9 -15.63 -1.97 6.90
C LYS A 9 -16.68 -0.86 6.75
N PRO A 10 -16.34 0.40 7.06
CA PRO A 10 -17.24 1.52 6.80
C PRO A 10 -17.60 1.58 5.31
N ALA A 11 -18.89 1.72 5.00
CA ALA A 11 -19.35 1.79 3.62
C ALA A 11 -18.71 2.98 2.89
N GLY A 12 -18.23 2.75 1.67
CA GLY A 12 -17.61 3.77 0.84
C GLY A 12 -16.12 4.03 1.11
N PHE A 13 -15.49 3.26 2.00
CA PHE A 13 -14.05 3.34 2.25
C PHE A 13 -13.29 2.24 1.53
N ILE A 14 -12.04 2.54 1.20
CA ILE A 14 -11.06 1.62 0.63
C ILE A 14 -10.08 1.26 1.74
N ARG A 15 -9.90 -0.02 2.03
CA ARG A 15 -8.79 -0.48 2.86
C ARG A 15 -7.59 -0.75 1.99
N ALA A 16 -6.45 -0.19 2.38
CA ALA A 16 -5.16 -0.50 1.79
C ALA A 16 -4.11 -0.69 2.87
N ALA A 17 -3.17 -1.59 2.65
CA ALA A 17 -2.04 -1.78 3.55
C ALA A 17 -0.76 -2.00 2.76
N PRO A 18 0.40 -1.49 3.24
CA PRO A 18 1.68 -1.92 2.75
C PRO A 18 1.79 -3.44 2.87
N LYS A 19 2.47 -4.07 1.92
CA LYS A 19 2.62 -5.54 1.95
C LYS A 19 3.13 -6.00 3.31
N ALA A 20 2.29 -6.72 4.05
CA ALA A 20 2.68 -7.42 5.27
C ALA A 20 3.07 -8.87 4.93
N GLN A 21 4.15 -9.36 5.52
CA GLN A 21 4.44 -10.80 5.49
C GLN A 21 3.89 -11.45 6.77
N PRO A 22 3.22 -12.60 6.71
CA PRO A 22 2.87 -13.42 5.56
C PRO A 22 1.38 -13.32 5.23
N VAL A 23 0.97 -12.77 4.11
CA VAL A 23 -0.32 -13.02 3.45
C VAL A 23 -1.56 -12.32 4.04
N GLY A 24 -2.04 -11.30 3.37
CA GLY A 24 -3.36 -10.68 3.54
C GLY A 24 -3.30 -9.28 4.12
N LEU A 25 -4.39 -8.57 3.95
CA LEU A 25 -4.66 -7.40 4.76
C LEU A 25 -4.51 -7.79 6.24
N PRO A 26 -3.93 -6.93 7.09
CA PRO A 26 -3.84 -7.25 8.52
C PRO A 26 -5.22 -7.61 9.06
N GLU A 27 -5.29 -8.69 9.85
CA GLU A 27 -6.48 -8.92 10.66
C GLU A 27 -6.69 -7.69 11.53
N GLU A 28 -7.91 -7.16 11.46
CA GLU A 28 -8.26 -5.93 12.14
C GLU A 28 -8.61 -6.25 13.59
N ASN A 29 -7.66 -6.06 14.52
CA ASN A 29 -7.96 -6.15 15.96
C ASN A 29 -8.00 -4.78 16.64
N TRP A 30 -7.67 -3.72 15.91
CA TRP A 30 -7.93 -2.34 16.27
C TRP A 30 -8.22 -1.50 15.04
N SER A 31 -9.07 -0.50 15.19
CA SER A 31 -9.34 0.49 14.16
C SER A 31 -9.60 1.86 14.77
N PHE A 32 -9.29 2.87 13.98
CA PHE A 32 -9.57 4.26 14.28
C PHE A 32 -10.08 4.94 13.01
N GLU A 33 -11.24 5.54 13.09
CA GLU A 33 -11.82 6.34 12.02
C GLU A 33 -11.88 7.80 12.46
N VAL A 34 -11.53 8.71 11.54
CA VAL A 34 -11.74 10.15 11.75
C VAL A 34 -13.25 10.40 11.68
N PRO A 35 -13.88 10.88 12.79
CA PRO A 35 -15.31 11.12 12.78
C PRO A 35 -15.74 12.12 11.70
N GLU A 36 -16.96 12.00 11.21
CA GLU A 36 -17.50 12.91 10.21
C GLU A 36 -17.42 14.38 10.68
N GLY A 37 -16.97 15.25 9.79
CA GLY A 37 -16.75 16.66 10.10
C GLY A 37 -15.49 16.98 10.95
N HIS A 38 -14.77 15.97 11.39
CA HIS A 38 -13.48 16.14 12.05
C HIS A 38 -12.32 16.07 11.04
N ARG A 39 -11.17 16.66 11.41
CA ARG A 39 -9.89 16.41 10.76
C ARG A 39 -8.94 15.69 11.70
N LEU A 40 -8.05 14.88 11.18
CA LEU A 40 -6.91 14.37 11.93
C LEU A 40 -5.96 15.53 12.23
N GLN A 41 -5.71 15.80 13.50
CA GLN A 41 -4.87 16.90 13.96
C GLN A 41 -3.52 16.39 14.48
N GLY A 42 -3.47 15.18 15.05
CA GLY A 42 -2.22 14.68 15.59
C GLY A 42 -2.18 13.17 15.76
N ILE A 43 -0.96 12.66 15.84
CA ILE A 43 -0.66 11.26 16.09
C ILE A 43 0.40 11.21 17.18
N LYS A 44 0.09 10.56 18.29
CA LYS A 44 1.06 10.23 19.34
C LYS A 44 1.60 8.84 19.07
N ILE A 45 2.91 8.71 19.04
CA ILE A 45 3.63 7.47 18.74
C ILE A 45 4.55 7.16 19.92
N GLU A 46 4.40 6.01 20.55
CA GLU A 46 5.37 5.49 21.53
C GLU A 46 6.19 4.41 20.83
N HIS A 47 7.51 4.58 20.86
CA HIS A 47 8.42 3.72 20.10
C HIS A 47 9.79 3.60 20.75
N GLY A 48 10.49 2.55 20.44
CA GLY A 48 11.89 2.30 20.73
C GLY A 48 12.54 1.66 19.50
N ASP A 49 12.84 0.37 19.57
CA ASP A 49 13.30 -0.45 18.43
C ASP A 49 12.17 -0.79 17.44
N ARG A 50 10.91 -0.49 17.79
CA ARG A 50 9.69 -0.71 17.02
C ARG A 50 8.57 0.22 17.48
N ILE A 51 7.47 0.22 16.76
CA ILE A 51 6.27 0.97 17.14
C ILE A 51 5.51 0.18 18.23
N LYS A 52 5.34 0.81 19.39
CA LYS A 52 4.67 0.20 20.55
C LYS A 52 3.21 0.55 20.61
N THR A 53 2.92 1.85 20.58
CA THR A 53 1.54 2.33 20.62
C THR A 53 1.31 3.47 19.64
N LEU A 54 0.06 3.60 19.25
CA LEU A 54 -0.46 4.72 18.48
C LEU A 54 -1.72 5.26 19.16
N SER A 55 -1.88 6.57 19.18
CA SER A 55 -3.16 7.21 19.48
C SER A 55 -3.31 8.47 18.63
N PHE A 56 -4.55 8.88 18.39
CA PHE A 56 -4.90 9.88 17.41
C PHE A 56 -5.67 11.02 18.06
N THR A 57 -5.41 12.23 17.61
CA THR A 57 -6.14 13.43 18.00
C THR A 57 -6.88 13.95 16.78
N THR A 58 -8.17 14.19 16.93
CA THR A 58 -8.99 14.84 15.93
C THR A 58 -9.46 16.20 16.40
N GLU A 59 -9.77 17.09 15.47
CA GLU A 59 -10.24 18.44 15.75
C GLU A 59 -11.53 18.70 14.97
N HIS A 60 -12.52 19.28 15.64
CA HIS A 60 -13.75 19.79 15.07
C HIS A 60 -14.13 21.14 15.70
N ASN A 61 -14.21 22.19 14.91
CA ASN A 61 -14.56 23.54 15.37
C ASN A 61 -13.70 24.04 16.57
N GLY A 62 -12.42 23.72 16.56
CA GLY A 62 -11.47 24.10 17.62
C GLY A 62 -11.47 23.16 18.84
N ALA A 63 -12.37 22.20 18.91
CA ALA A 63 -12.42 21.20 19.99
C ALA A 63 -11.61 19.96 19.61
N LEU A 64 -10.75 19.50 20.54
CA LEU A 64 -9.94 18.31 20.36
C LEU A 64 -10.63 17.08 20.96
N SER A 65 -10.54 15.97 20.26
CA SER A 65 -10.98 14.65 20.71
C SER A 65 -9.83 13.65 20.58
N PHE A 66 -9.75 12.72 21.51
CA PHE A 66 -8.65 11.77 21.60
C PHE A 66 -9.17 10.34 21.42
N SER A 67 -8.47 9.54 20.63
CA SER A 67 -8.77 8.11 20.50
C SER A 67 -8.32 7.31 21.73
N ASN A 68 -8.70 6.03 21.74
CA ASN A 68 -8.01 5.04 22.57
C ASN A 68 -6.54 4.92 22.16
N VAL A 69 -5.73 4.33 23.03
CA VAL A 69 -4.35 3.93 22.73
C VAL A 69 -4.39 2.52 22.14
N PHE A 70 -3.82 2.35 20.95
CA PHE A 70 -3.72 1.07 20.26
C PHE A 70 -2.30 0.52 20.40
N GLY A 71 -2.17 -0.79 20.52
CA GLY A 71 -0.89 -1.45 20.76
C GLY A 71 -0.64 -1.72 22.24
N ARG A 72 0.60 -2.05 22.58
CA ARG A 72 0.97 -2.40 23.95
C ARG A 72 2.15 -1.57 24.43
N TRP A 73 1.93 -0.86 25.52
CA TRP A 73 2.98 -0.13 26.23
C TRP A 73 3.76 -1.07 27.15
N GLU A 74 5.08 -1.03 27.09
CA GLU A 74 5.96 -1.83 27.94
C GLU A 74 6.86 -0.96 28.85
N GLY A 75 6.77 0.37 28.74
CA GLY A 75 7.55 1.35 29.50
C GLY A 75 8.91 1.68 28.87
N GLY A 76 9.47 2.83 29.26
CA GLY A 76 10.82 3.25 28.84
C GLY A 76 10.98 3.69 27.39
N GLU A 77 9.87 3.95 26.69
CA GLU A 77 9.85 4.26 25.28
C GLU A 77 9.99 5.78 25.01
N THR A 78 10.45 6.11 23.83
CA THR A 78 10.41 7.49 23.34
C THR A 78 8.98 7.83 22.91
N VAL A 79 8.49 9.00 23.33
CA VAL A 79 7.20 9.54 22.90
C VAL A 79 7.45 10.60 21.84
N SER A 80 6.88 10.41 20.66
CA SER A 80 6.89 11.38 19.56
C SER A 80 5.48 11.83 19.22
N MET A 81 5.35 13.10 18.84
CA MET A 81 4.09 13.70 18.43
C MET A 81 4.22 14.20 16.98
N VAL A 82 3.34 13.76 16.13
CA VAL A 82 3.07 14.41 14.85
C VAL A 82 1.91 15.35 15.05
N THR A 83 2.10 16.61 14.75
CA THR A 83 1.04 17.62 14.75
C THR A 83 0.88 18.14 13.34
N LEU A 84 -0.32 18.06 12.79
CA LEU A 84 -0.64 18.49 11.45
C LEU A 84 -1.22 19.90 11.47
N ASP A 85 -0.68 20.77 10.62
CA ASP A 85 -1.25 22.09 10.38
C ASP A 85 -2.69 21.99 9.82
N SER A 86 -3.42 23.09 9.79
CA SER A 86 -4.82 23.11 9.30
C SER A 86 -4.98 22.74 7.83
N ASP A 87 -3.94 22.95 7.02
CA ASP A 87 -3.85 22.67 5.59
C ASP A 87 -2.85 21.54 5.28
N GLU A 88 -2.47 20.77 6.30
CA GLU A 88 -1.57 19.62 6.16
C GLU A 88 -2.36 18.32 6.20
N GLU A 89 -2.17 17.50 5.17
CA GLU A 89 -2.84 16.21 5.00
C GLU A 89 -1.81 15.10 4.77
N ILE A 90 -2.06 13.94 5.36
CA ILE A 90 -1.26 12.76 5.09
C ILE A 90 -1.64 12.23 3.70
N VAL A 91 -0.65 12.05 2.85
CA VAL A 91 -0.75 11.56 1.47
C VAL A 91 0.02 10.26 1.25
N GLY A 92 0.60 9.71 2.29
CA GLY A 92 1.30 8.43 2.24
C GLY A 92 1.80 7.97 3.60
N VAL A 93 2.05 6.68 3.71
CA VAL A 93 2.74 6.07 4.85
C VAL A 93 3.91 5.23 4.36
N LYS A 94 4.97 5.19 5.16
CA LYS A 94 6.10 4.28 4.96
C LYS A 94 6.21 3.38 6.17
N VAL A 95 6.29 2.09 5.94
CA VAL A 95 6.27 1.07 6.98
C VAL A 95 7.39 0.07 6.74
N SER A 96 8.18 -0.20 7.75
CA SER A 96 9.05 -1.37 7.81
C SER A 96 8.49 -2.41 8.75
N LEU A 97 8.60 -3.66 8.38
CA LEU A 97 8.07 -4.78 9.15
C LEU A 97 9.22 -5.70 9.57
N GLY A 98 9.26 -5.99 10.85
CA GLY A 98 10.16 -6.99 11.44
C GLY A 98 9.43 -8.29 11.76
N LEU A 99 10.22 -9.34 12.01
CA LEU A 99 9.74 -10.66 12.44
C LEU A 99 10.35 -11.01 13.79
N ARG A 100 9.52 -11.45 14.73
CA ARG A 100 9.96 -12.06 15.98
C ARG A 100 9.27 -13.42 16.14
N GLY A 101 10.04 -14.49 15.92
CA GLY A 101 9.46 -15.83 15.80
C GLY A 101 8.55 -15.91 14.58
N ARG A 102 7.23 -16.09 14.82
CA ARG A 102 6.21 -16.12 13.76
C ARG A 102 5.33 -14.88 13.70
N SER A 103 5.59 -13.90 14.56
CA SER A 103 4.80 -12.68 14.67
C SER A 103 5.49 -11.52 13.97
N THR A 104 4.74 -10.79 13.14
CA THR A 104 5.17 -9.53 12.54
C THR A 104 5.02 -8.39 13.55
N TYR A 105 5.83 -7.36 13.36
CA TYR A 105 5.69 -6.08 14.07
C TYR A 105 6.13 -4.95 13.15
N VAL A 106 5.57 -3.77 13.39
CA VAL A 106 6.00 -2.54 12.72
C VAL A 106 7.30 -2.07 13.38
N SER A 107 8.41 -2.24 12.67
CA SER A 107 9.73 -1.79 13.15
C SER A 107 9.90 -0.29 12.98
N SER A 108 9.42 0.27 11.87
CA SER A 108 9.51 1.69 11.58
C SER A 108 8.26 2.21 10.89
N LEU A 109 7.91 3.47 11.16
CA LEU A 109 6.74 4.15 10.60
C LEU A 109 7.09 5.60 10.26
N SER A 110 6.66 6.06 9.09
CA SER A 110 6.71 7.48 8.72
C SER A 110 5.40 7.89 8.06
N PHE A 111 5.04 9.16 8.20
CA PHE A 111 3.88 9.76 7.56
C PHE A 111 4.36 10.80 6.55
N GLU A 112 4.00 10.62 5.29
CA GLU A 112 4.24 11.59 4.23
C GLU A 112 3.03 12.52 4.14
N THR A 113 3.27 13.81 4.20
CA THR A 113 2.22 14.82 4.06
C THR A 113 2.43 15.62 2.77
N ASN A 114 1.45 16.44 2.40
CA ASN A 114 1.58 17.39 1.31
C ASN A 114 2.64 18.47 1.58
N LYS A 115 3.21 18.54 2.81
CA LYS A 115 4.24 19.52 3.19
C LYS A 115 5.60 18.91 3.49
N THR A 116 5.63 17.78 4.21
CA THR A 116 6.87 17.19 4.73
C THR A 116 6.69 15.70 5.01
N THR A 117 7.75 15.08 5.52
CA THR A 117 7.70 13.70 6.05
C THR A 117 8.01 13.74 7.54
N HIS A 118 7.10 13.17 8.34
CA HIS A 118 7.27 12.96 9.78
C HIS A 118 7.81 11.57 10.04
N GLY A 119 8.90 11.47 10.79
CA GLY A 119 9.60 10.21 11.07
C GLY A 119 10.94 10.09 10.34
N PRO A 120 11.55 8.90 10.26
CA PRO A 120 11.01 7.62 10.73
C PRO A 120 10.95 7.54 12.26
N PHE A 121 9.90 6.93 12.78
CA PHE A 121 9.76 6.54 14.19
C PHE A 121 10.04 5.05 14.31
N GLY A 122 10.62 4.60 15.43
CA GLY A 122 11.02 3.21 15.62
C GLY A 122 12.46 2.93 15.22
N GLY A 123 12.79 1.66 15.02
CA GLY A 123 14.13 1.22 14.63
C GLY A 123 14.37 1.30 13.13
N PRO A 124 15.65 1.44 12.70
CA PRO A 124 15.97 1.37 11.29
C PRO A 124 15.70 -0.05 10.75
N ASP A 125 15.17 -0.11 9.53
CA ASP A 125 15.03 -1.35 8.79
C ASP A 125 15.28 -1.06 7.30
N ASP A 126 15.99 -1.98 6.64
CA ASP A 126 16.40 -1.83 5.24
C ASP A 126 15.23 -2.05 4.25
N ARG A 127 14.10 -2.57 4.72
CA ARG A 127 12.93 -2.90 3.89
C ARG A 127 11.74 -2.03 4.22
N MET A 128 11.74 -0.83 3.67
CA MET A 128 10.64 0.10 3.86
C MET A 128 9.68 0.03 2.67
N TYR A 129 8.41 -0.26 2.95
CA TYR A 129 7.31 -0.23 1.99
C TYR A 129 6.66 1.14 2.03
N SER A 130 6.60 1.81 0.90
CA SER A 130 5.90 3.08 0.75
C SER A 130 4.50 2.83 0.16
N LEU A 131 3.51 3.46 0.74
CA LEU A 131 2.12 3.47 0.29
C LEU A 131 1.66 4.92 0.10
N PRO A 132 2.01 5.56 -1.01
CA PRO A 132 1.49 6.89 -1.35
C PRO A 132 0.13 6.77 -2.03
N TRP A 133 -0.69 7.81 -1.93
CA TRP A 133 -1.98 7.91 -2.63
C TRP A 133 -2.26 9.30 -3.16
N ASP A 134 -3.15 9.36 -4.14
CA ASP A 134 -3.66 10.57 -4.77
C ASP A 134 -5.16 10.40 -5.08
N LYS A 135 -5.86 11.52 -5.24
CA LYS A 135 -7.31 11.58 -5.49
C LYS A 135 -8.17 10.94 -4.40
N GLY A 136 -7.67 10.98 -3.17
CA GLY A 136 -8.37 10.50 -2.00
C GLY A 136 -7.75 11.03 -0.72
N SER A 137 -8.51 10.99 0.37
CA SER A 137 -8.09 11.44 1.70
C SER A 137 -8.01 10.27 2.67
N LEU A 138 -7.09 10.38 3.62
CA LEU A 138 -7.00 9.48 4.76
C LEU A 138 -8.20 9.73 5.68
N VAL A 139 -8.92 8.66 6.01
CA VAL A 139 -10.06 8.72 6.93
C VAL A 139 -9.90 7.81 8.13
N GLY A 140 -8.76 7.14 8.28
CA GLY A 140 -8.46 6.35 9.45
C GLY A 140 -7.32 5.36 9.28
N PHE A 141 -7.10 4.61 10.33
CA PHE A 141 -6.09 3.55 10.41
C PHE A 141 -6.70 2.28 11.00
N TYR A 142 -6.14 1.15 10.65
CA TYR A 142 -6.49 -0.14 11.22
C TYR A 142 -5.24 -1.03 11.32
N GLY A 143 -5.34 -2.12 12.06
CA GLY A 143 -4.21 -3.04 12.12
C GLY A 143 -4.33 -4.09 13.20
N THR A 144 -3.20 -4.71 13.49
CA THR A 144 -3.06 -5.69 14.56
C THR A 144 -2.17 -5.17 15.67
N ALA A 145 -2.51 -5.48 16.92
CA ALA A 145 -1.60 -5.38 18.04
C ALA A 145 -1.05 -6.79 18.34
N SER A 146 0.24 -6.88 18.54
CA SER A 146 0.90 -8.17 18.82
C SER A 146 1.27 -8.27 20.30
N ASP A 147 0.58 -9.15 21.00
CA ASP A 147 0.92 -9.44 22.41
C ASP A 147 2.30 -10.10 22.54
N TRP A 148 2.69 -10.89 21.56
CA TRP A 148 3.93 -11.66 21.59
C TRP A 148 5.15 -10.87 21.09
N ALA A 149 4.99 -10.07 20.03
CA ALA A 149 6.03 -9.19 19.54
C ALA A 149 6.10 -7.88 20.35
N GLY A 150 5.05 -7.55 21.07
CA GLY A 150 4.88 -6.32 21.86
C GLY A 150 4.75 -5.10 20.95
N GLY A 151 3.59 -4.47 20.90
CA GLY A 151 3.34 -3.26 20.12
C GLY A 151 2.42 -3.47 18.92
N ILE A 152 2.61 -2.65 17.88
CA ILE A 152 1.83 -2.70 16.64
C ILE A 152 2.37 -3.82 15.75
N GLY A 153 1.53 -4.80 15.42
CA GLY A 153 1.89 -5.94 14.57
C GLY A 153 1.85 -5.62 13.08
N ALA A 154 0.83 -4.90 12.67
CA ALA A 154 0.66 -4.42 11.30
C ALA A 154 -0.20 -3.15 11.29
N ILE A 155 -0.10 -2.35 10.23
CA ILE A 155 -0.87 -1.13 10.04
C ILE A 155 -1.37 -1.03 8.60
N GLY A 156 -2.62 -0.63 8.44
CA GLY A 156 -3.24 -0.26 7.19
C GLY A 156 -3.98 1.06 7.34
N VAL A 157 -4.50 1.56 6.23
CA VAL A 157 -5.20 2.84 6.14
C VAL A 157 -6.60 2.65 5.58
N TYR A 158 -7.54 3.44 6.10
CA TYR A 158 -8.82 3.68 5.47
C TYR A 158 -8.70 4.94 4.62
N LEU A 159 -9.10 4.83 3.36
CA LEU A 159 -9.03 5.89 2.38
C LEU A 159 -10.42 6.14 1.79
N LYS A 160 -10.73 7.39 1.52
CA LYS A 160 -11.95 7.80 0.83
C LYS A 160 -11.57 8.48 -0.47
N ALA A 161 -12.00 7.93 -1.59
CA ALA A 161 -11.80 8.53 -2.89
C ALA A 161 -12.55 9.88 -2.99
N HIS A 162 -11.94 10.89 -3.63
CA HIS A 162 -12.60 12.18 -3.89
C HIS A 162 -13.67 12.04 -4.99
N GLU A 163 -13.45 11.10 -5.90
CA GLU A 163 -14.37 10.69 -6.97
C GLU A 163 -14.65 9.19 -6.84
N GLU A 164 -14.97 8.51 -7.94
CA GLU A 164 -15.23 7.06 -7.93
C GLU A 164 -13.94 6.23 -7.73
N ILE A 165 -12.81 6.76 -8.17
CA ILE A 165 -11.53 6.05 -8.24
C ILE A 165 -10.42 6.89 -7.62
N MET A 166 -9.62 6.26 -6.79
CA MET A 166 -8.38 6.84 -6.28
C MET A 166 -7.15 6.13 -6.84
N MET A 167 -5.99 6.76 -6.68
CA MET A 167 -4.70 6.28 -7.16
C MET A 167 -3.81 5.89 -5.99
N ILE A 168 -3.25 4.69 -6.02
CA ILE A 168 -2.23 4.22 -5.08
C ILE A 168 -0.93 4.00 -5.84
N GLY A 169 0.19 4.50 -5.33
CA GLY A 169 1.44 4.59 -6.05
C GLY A 169 1.61 5.97 -6.71
N PRO A 170 2.39 6.10 -7.79
CA PRO A 170 3.15 5.03 -8.44
C PRO A 170 4.44 4.68 -7.70
N TRP A 171 4.87 3.46 -7.82
CA TRP A 171 6.22 3.03 -7.44
C TRP A 171 7.13 3.09 -8.66
N GLY A 172 8.38 3.47 -8.43
CA GLY A 172 9.30 3.91 -9.47
C GLY A 172 9.33 5.44 -9.58
N ARG A 173 10.25 6.00 -10.32
CA ARG A 173 10.38 7.46 -10.47
C ARG A 173 9.94 7.91 -11.85
N PRO A 174 9.05 8.90 -11.96
CA PRO A 174 8.81 9.57 -13.22
C PRO A 174 10.08 10.30 -13.69
N TYR A 175 10.44 10.12 -14.95
CA TYR A 175 11.50 10.85 -15.63
C TYR A 175 10.88 11.77 -16.70
N ASN A 176 11.49 12.92 -16.98
CA ASN A 176 10.88 13.99 -17.80
C ASN A 176 10.47 13.59 -19.23
N LEU A 177 10.90 12.44 -19.73
CA LEU A 177 10.63 11.96 -21.10
C LEU A 177 9.74 10.70 -21.14
N GLN A 178 9.04 10.39 -20.03
CA GLN A 178 8.21 9.19 -19.95
C GLN A 178 6.83 9.40 -20.55
N THR A 179 6.33 8.34 -21.20
CA THR A 179 4.94 8.26 -21.60
C THR A 179 4.12 7.68 -20.45
N ARG A 180 2.99 8.31 -20.12
CA ARG A 180 2.01 7.78 -19.20
C ARG A 180 1.15 6.73 -19.90
N TRP A 181 0.82 5.69 -19.18
CA TRP A 181 -0.11 4.67 -19.61
C TRP A 181 -1.14 4.40 -18.50
N SER A 182 -2.31 3.95 -18.89
CA SER A 182 -3.34 3.51 -17.96
C SER A 182 -4.19 2.42 -18.59
N PHE A 183 -4.66 1.53 -17.74
CA PHE A 183 -5.65 0.51 -18.03
C PHE A 183 -6.70 0.58 -16.94
N GLN A 184 -7.97 0.74 -17.29
CA GLN A 184 -9.08 0.76 -16.35
C GLN A 184 -10.16 -0.23 -16.80
N LEU A 185 -10.69 -0.98 -15.85
CA LEU A 185 -11.85 -1.84 -16.07
C LEU A 185 -13.08 -0.96 -16.29
N GLN A 186 -13.83 -1.25 -17.34
CA GLN A 186 -15.04 -0.52 -17.70
C GLN A 186 -16.30 -1.29 -17.26
N GLY A 187 -17.18 -0.63 -16.53
CA GLY A 187 -18.45 -1.23 -16.12
C GLY A 187 -18.24 -2.54 -15.33
N ASN A 188 -18.80 -3.63 -15.85
CA ASN A 188 -18.72 -4.97 -15.26
C ASN A 188 -17.59 -5.83 -15.85
N GLN A 189 -16.58 -5.23 -16.47
CA GLN A 189 -15.44 -5.97 -16.98
C GLN A 189 -14.66 -6.63 -15.85
N HIS A 190 -14.21 -7.87 -16.10
CA HIS A 190 -13.24 -8.58 -15.28
C HIS A 190 -11.84 -8.45 -15.85
N LEU A 191 -10.84 -8.58 -15.01
CA LEU A 191 -9.47 -8.79 -15.44
C LEU A 191 -9.28 -10.31 -15.63
N ASP A 192 -9.23 -10.75 -16.88
CA ASP A 192 -9.13 -12.17 -17.21
C ASP A 192 -7.69 -12.60 -17.42
N THR A 193 -6.87 -11.73 -17.99
CA THR A 193 -5.51 -12.08 -18.40
C THR A 193 -4.55 -10.92 -18.19
N ILE A 194 -3.37 -11.23 -17.67
CA ILE A 194 -2.22 -10.33 -17.62
C ILE A 194 -1.08 -11.01 -18.35
N THR A 195 -0.56 -10.36 -19.40
CA THR A 195 0.66 -10.83 -20.07
C THR A 195 1.84 -9.96 -19.62
N ILE A 196 2.86 -10.62 -19.12
CA ILE A 196 4.07 -10.00 -18.58
C ILE A 196 5.23 -10.26 -19.52
N PHE A 197 5.84 -9.20 -20.01
CA PHE A 197 7.04 -9.28 -20.85
C PHE A 197 8.26 -8.92 -20.00
N VAL A 198 9.21 -9.84 -19.96
CA VAL A 198 10.48 -9.67 -19.26
C VAL A 198 11.60 -9.53 -20.28
N SER A 199 12.44 -8.52 -20.14
CA SER A 199 13.64 -8.32 -20.94
C SER A 199 14.85 -8.13 -20.04
N GLY A 200 15.84 -9.00 -20.18
CA GLY A 200 16.98 -9.03 -19.26
C GLY A 200 16.54 -9.29 -17.81
N ASN A 201 16.76 -8.32 -16.95
CA ASN A 201 16.45 -8.41 -15.51
C ASN A 201 15.28 -7.51 -15.06
N ALA A 202 14.44 -7.06 -15.98
CA ALA A 202 13.36 -6.12 -15.68
C ALA A 202 12.07 -6.45 -16.44
N ILE A 203 10.97 -5.95 -15.92
CA ILE A 203 9.70 -5.93 -16.64
C ILE A 203 9.83 -4.91 -17.77
N SER A 204 9.50 -5.33 -18.99
CA SER A 204 9.53 -4.46 -20.17
C SER A 204 8.14 -3.96 -20.57
N GLN A 205 7.11 -4.77 -20.37
CA GLN A 205 5.74 -4.44 -20.74
C GLN A 205 4.74 -5.28 -19.95
N LEU A 206 3.56 -4.72 -19.72
CA LEU A 206 2.36 -5.44 -19.28
C LEU A 206 1.23 -5.19 -20.28
N THR A 207 0.42 -6.23 -20.56
CA THR A 207 -0.84 -6.09 -21.28
C THR A 207 -1.95 -6.79 -20.52
N PHE A 208 -3.17 -6.29 -20.66
CA PHE A 208 -4.32 -6.70 -19.86
C PHE A 208 -5.49 -7.04 -20.78
N ASN A 209 -6.19 -8.14 -20.52
CA ASN A 209 -7.38 -8.59 -21.28
C ASN A 209 -7.18 -8.59 -22.79
N SER A 210 -5.94 -8.82 -23.24
CA SER A 210 -5.61 -8.81 -24.67
C SER A 210 -5.68 -10.23 -25.23
N SER A 211 -6.56 -10.44 -26.18
CA SER A 211 -6.59 -11.66 -27.02
C SER A 211 -5.53 -11.62 -28.13
N GLU A 212 -4.94 -10.48 -28.39
CA GLU A 212 -3.87 -10.37 -29.39
C GLU A 212 -2.58 -10.97 -28.83
N LYS A 213 -2.01 -11.90 -29.57
CA LYS A 213 -0.61 -12.30 -29.39
C LYS A 213 0.23 -11.07 -29.72
N VAL A 214 0.55 -10.29 -28.70
CA VAL A 214 1.49 -9.18 -28.86
C VAL A 214 2.81 -9.80 -29.32
N SER A 215 3.18 -9.52 -30.57
CA SER A 215 4.46 -9.96 -31.11
C SER A 215 5.55 -9.31 -30.23
N ALA A 216 6.39 -10.15 -29.64
CA ALA A 216 7.53 -9.69 -28.87
C ALA A 216 8.32 -8.67 -29.69
N GLN A 217 8.47 -7.46 -29.17
CA GLN A 217 9.41 -6.50 -29.74
C GLN A 217 10.82 -7.10 -29.65
N SER A 218 11.67 -6.78 -30.61
CA SER A 218 13.03 -7.30 -30.67
C SER A 218 13.77 -7.01 -29.35
N GLY A 219 14.21 -8.07 -28.66
CA GLY A 219 14.87 -7.99 -27.36
C GLY A 219 14.04 -8.50 -26.16
N VAL A 220 12.76 -8.84 -26.32
CA VAL A 220 11.95 -9.49 -25.29
C VAL A 220 12.32 -10.96 -25.23
N THR A 221 12.71 -11.42 -24.05
CA THR A 221 13.24 -12.77 -23.86
C THR A 221 12.15 -13.76 -23.45
N ILE A 222 11.14 -13.32 -22.69
CA ILE A 222 10.10 -14.18 -22.11
C ILE A 222 8.78 -13.40 -22.05
N ALA A 223 7.70 -14.04 -22.49
CA ALA A 223 6.33 -13.58 -22.24
C ALA A 223 5.64 -14.63 -21.37
N GLU A 224 5.13 -14.22 -20.20
CA GLU A 224 4.38 -15.07 -19.29
C GLU A 224 2.94 -14.58 -19.19
N ASN A 225 2.01 -15.52 -19.08
CA ASN A 225 0.59 -15.23 -19.00
C ASN A 225 0.05 -15.64 -17.62
N VAL A 226 -0.58 -14.71 -16.95
CA VAL A 226 -1.45 -14.97 -15.81
C VAL A 226 -2.88 -14.99 -16.34
N VAL A 227 -3.55 -16.13 -16.21
CA VAL A 227 -4.97 -16.28 -16.52
C VAL A 227 -5.70 -16.41 -15.20
N LEU A 228 -6.68 -15.55 -15.00
CA LEU A 228 -7.51 -15.53 -13.79
C LEU A 228 -8.80 -16.31 -14.05
N ASP A 229 -9.20 -17.10 -13.08
CA ASP A 229 -10.50 -17.78 -13.10
C ASP A 229 -11.64 -16.75 -12.92
N VAL A 230 -12.86 -17.14 -13.26
CA VAL A 230 -14.06 -16.27 -13.19
C VAL A 230 -14.30 -15.69 -11.77
N ASP A 231 -13.92 -16.44 -10.75
CA ASP A 231 -14.03 -16.09 -9.33
C ASP A 231 -12.68 -15.73 -8.70
N GLU A 232 -11.66 -15.48 -9.52
CA GLU A 232 -10.33 -15.07 -9.08
C GLU A 232 -10.16 -13.56 -9.27
N GLU A 233 -9.92 -12.85 -8.16
CA GLU A 233 -9.81 -11.40 -8.12
C GLU A 233 -8.44 -10.95 -7.60
N LEU A 234 -7.91 -9.89 -8.21
CA LEU A 234 -6.72 -9.22 -7.70
C LEU A 234 -7.02 -8.51 -6.38
N ILE A 235 -6.22 -8.82 -5.37
CA ILE A 235 -6.29 -8.22 -4.03
C ILE A 235 -4.94 -7.63 -3.58
N GLY A 236 -3.95 -7.59 -4.46
CA GLY A 236 -2.66 -6.98 -4.17
C GLY A 236 -1.66 -7.12 -5.30
N ILE A 237 -0.65 -6.28 -5.24
CA ILE A 237 0.59 -6.40 -6.01
C ILE A 237 1.78 -6.19 -5.12
N ASP A 238 2.89 -6.80 -5.46
CA ASP A 238 4.19 -6.47 -4.92
C ASP A 238 5.29 -6.64 -5.98
N GLY A 239 6.44 -6.10 -5.68
CA GLY A 239 7.59 -6.21 -6.55
C GLY A 239 8.79 -5.41 -6.06
N THR A 240 9.71 -5.19 -6.97
CA THR A 240 10.87 -4.34 -6.72
C THR A 240 11.08 -3.40 -7.91
N PHE A 241 11.64 -2.23 -7.62
CA PHE A 241 12.16 -1.34 -8.65
C PHE A 241 13.65 -1.07 -8.38
N ASP A 242 14.43 -0.96 -9.43
CA ASP A 242 15.86 -0.67 -9.36
C ASP A 242 16.16 0.65 -10.08
N THR A 243 17.22 1.32 -9.66
CA THR A 243 17.70 2.54 -10.30
C THR A 243 18.97 2.22 -11.07
N LEU A 244 18.89 2.32 -12.38
CA LEU A 244 20.01 2.09 -13.28
C LEU A 244 21.10 3.16 -13.10
N PRO A 245 22.36 2.90 -13.52
CA PRO A 245 23.42 3.91 -13.51
C PRO A 245 23.06 5.20 -14.26
N THR A 246 22.16 5.14 -15.24
CA THR A 246 21.60 6.27 -15.96
C THR A 246 20.64 7.11 -15.15
N ARG A 247 20.36 6.77 -13.89
CA ARG A 247 19.34 7.33 -13.00
C ARG A 247 17.89 7.04 -13.44
N GLN A 248 17.69 6.21 -14.45
CA GLN A 248 16.39 5.71 -14.84
C GLN A 248 15.95 4.64 -13.84
N THR A 249 14.70 4.68 -13.42
CA THR A 249 14.09 3.64 -12.60
C THR A 249 13.43 2.61 -13.50
N VAL A 250 13.49 1.34 -13.14
CA VAL A 250 12.83 0.25 -13.86
C VAL A 250 12.14 -0.67 -12.85
N ILE A 251 10.97 -1.16 -13.17
CA ILE A 251 10.34 -2.23 -12.40
C ILE A 251 11.11 -3.52 -12.68
N SER A 252 11.85 -3.98 -11.68
CA SER A 252 12.71 -5.16 -11.80
C SER A 252 11.95 -6.46 -11.57
N SER A 253 10.93 -6.45 -10.69
CA SER A 253 10.05 -7.60 -10.50
C SER A 253 8.63 -7.18 -10.18
N ILE A 254 7.67 -8.07 -10.46
CA ILE A 254 6.27 -7.92 -10.08
C ILE A 254 5.66 -9.26 -9.69
N THR A 255 4.80 -9.25 -8.69
CA THR A 255 3.97 -10.37 -8.25
C THR A 255 2.53 -9.87 -8.17
N PHE A 256 1.60 -10.65 -8.68
CA PHE A 256 0.17 -10.40 -8.54
C PHE A 256 -0.39 -11.32 -7.47
N LYS A 257 -1.12 -10.76 -6.52
CA LYS A 257 -1.80 -11.49 -5.48
C LYS A 257 -3.29 -11.52 -5.78
N THR A 258 -3.85 -12.72 -5.76
CA THR A 258 -5.30 -12.92 -5.89
C THR A 258 -5.89 -13.48 -4.58
N ASN A 259 -7.20 -13.55 -4.52
CA ASN A 259 -7.93 -14.22 -3.44
C ASN A 259 -7.66 -15.75 -3.40
N LYS A 260 -7.00 -16.31 -4.42
CA LYS A 260 -6.69 -17.75 -4.50
C LYS A 260 -5.20 -18.05 -4.34
N LYS A 261 -4.32 -17.28 -4.95
CA LYS A 261 -2.88 -17.59 -5.04
C LYS A 261 -2.02 -16.37 -5.39
N PHE A 262 -0.72 -16.59 -5.40
CA PHE A 262 0.25 -15.66 -5.94
C PHE A 262 0.66 -16.09 -7.35
N HIS A 263 0.82 -15.11 -8.25
CA HIS A 263 1.39 -15.28 -9.56
C HIS A 263 2.69 -14.50 -9.66
N GLY A 264 3.78 -15.18 -9.89
CA GLY A 264 5.13 -14.62 -9.90
C GLY A 264 6.00 -15.10 -8.71
N PRO A 265 7.12 -14.44 -8.41
CA PRO A 265 7.57 -13.18 -9.00
C PRO A 265 8.01 -13.33 -10.45
N PHE A 266 7.64 -12.37 -11.28
CA PHE A 266 8.13 -12.22 -12.65
C PHE A 266 9.28 -11.21 -12.64
N GLY A 267 10.32 -11.43 -13.47
CA GLY A 267 11.52 -10.61 -13.49
C GLY A 267 12.52 -10.94 -12.38
N ASN A 268 13.38 -10.00 -12.02
CA ASN A 268 14.45 -10.20 -11.04
C ASN A 268 14.15 -9.43 -9.75
N VAL A 269 14.03 -10.16 -8.65
CA VAL A 269 13.76 -9.60 -7.31
C VAL A 269 15.01 -8.89 -6.78
N LYS A 270 15.21 -7.64 -7.20
CA LYS A 270 16.33 -6.80 -6.83
C LYS A 270 15.90 -5.33 -6.74
N GLY A 271 16.46 -4.60 -5.79
CA GLY A 271 16.21 -3.16 -5.61
C GLY A 271 15.27 -2.85 -4.47
N THR A 272 14.59 -1.70 -4.56
CA THR A 272 13.67 -1.22 -3.54
C THR A 272 12.34 -1.94 -3.63
N PRO A 273 11.85 -2.56 -2.56
CA PRO A 273 10.57 -3.25 -2.58
C PRO A 273 9.41 -2.25 -2.60
N PHE A 274 8.33 -2.66 -3.24
CA PHE A 274 7.02 -2.02 -3.13
C PHE A 274 5.95 -3.08 -2.98
N GLY A 275 4.78 -2.69 -2.49
CA GLY A 275 3.64 -3.57 -2.45
C GLY A 275 2.48 -2.96 -1.70
N VAL A 276 1.29 -3.33 -2.15
CA VAL A 276 0.02 -2.93 -1.57
C VAL A 276 -0.98 -4.06 -1.69
N GLU A 277 -1.78 -4.21 -0.65
CA GLU A 277 -2.94 -5.09 -0.62
C GLU A 277 -4.20 -4.29 -0.40
N TRP A 278 -5.33 -4.77 -0.93
CA TRP A 278 -6.64 -4.13 -0.86
C TRP A 278 -7.76 -5.17 -0.75
N ASP A 279 -8.98 -4.70 -0.46
CA ASP A 279 -10.16 -5.56 -0.39
C ASP A 279 -10.55 -6.12 -1.76
N ALA A 280 -11.06 -7.35 -1.79
CA ALA A 280 -11.70 -7.90 -2.99
C ALA A 280 -12.78 -6.96 -3.52
N GLY A 281 -12.89 -6.84 -4.83
CA GLY A 281 -13.80 -5.92 -5.51
C GLY A 281 -13.32 -4.48 -5.63
N SER A 282 -12.26 -4.07 -4.90
CA SER A 282 -11.74 -2.70 -4.96
C SER A 282 -10.87 -2.42 -6.19
N PHE A 283 -10.35 -3.43 -6.86
CA PHE A 283 -9.48 -3.22 -8.02
C PHE A 283 -10.24 -2.57 -9.19
N ALA A 284 -9.68 -1.48 -9.71
CA ALA A 284 -10.24 -0.75 -10.85
C ALA A 284 -9.29 -0.62 -12.04
N GLY A 285 -8.00 -0.97 -11.87
CA GLY A 285 -7.04 -0.93 -12.96
C GLY A 285 -5.62 -0.61 -12.54
N PHE A 286 -4.77 -0.37 -13.54
CA PHE A 286 -3.37 -0.01 -13.37
C PHE A 286 -3.04 1.28 -14.12
N TYR A 287 -2.01 1.98 -13.66
CA TYR A 287 -1.41 3.11 -14.36
C TYR A 287 0.10 3.13 -14.13
N GLY A 288 0.79 3.94 -14.89
CA GLY A 288 2.23 4.08 -14.69
C GLY A 288 2.93 4.87 -15.78
N PHE A 289 4.22 4.61 -15.87
CA PHE A 289 5.12 5.29 -16.77
C PHE A 289 5.98 4.26 -17.51
N HIS A 290 6.27 4.55 -18.77
CA HIS A 290 7.25 3.82 -19.56
C HIS A 290 8.09 4.77 -20.40
N SER A 291 9.31 4.38 -20.66
CA SER A 291 10.19 4.95 -21.65
C SER A 291 10.68 3.84 -22.59
N LEU A 292 11.95 3.50 -22.56
CA LEU A 292 12.47 2.26 -23.17
C LEU A 292 12.23 1.02 -22.30
N SER A 293 11.80 1.23 -21.04
CA SER A 293 11.54 0.22 -20.03
C SER A 293 10.20 0.52 -19.35
N PHE A 294 9.75 -0.39 -18.52
CA PHE A 294 8.60 -0.21 -17.65
C PHE A 294 9.06 0.49 -16.36
N ASP A 295 8.88 1.81 -16.28
CA ASP A 295 9.59 2.67 -15.33
C ASP A 295 8.83 2.88 -14.03
N GLY A 296 7.53 2.65 -14.03
CA GLY A 296 6.71 2.79 -12.82
C GLY A 296 5.31 2.21 -12.99
N ILE A 297 4.74 1.77 -11.87
CA ILE A 297 3.40 1.19 -11.77
C ILE A 297 2.66 1.72 -10.54
N GLY A 298 1.39 1.93 -10.68
CA GLY A 298 0.43 2.20 -9.63
C GLY A 298 -0.90 1.52 -9.92
N VAL A 299 -1.80 1.53 -8.95
CA VAL A 299 -3.12 0.90 -9.06
C VAL A 299 -4.24 1.92 -8.89
N TYR A 300 -5.31 1.71 -9.61
CA TYR A 300 -6.59 2.36 -9.39
C TYR A 300 -7.45 1.50 -8.48
N LEU A 301 -7.96 2.10 -7.41
CA LEU A 301 -8.88 1.44 -6.48
C LEU A 301 -10.18 2.21 -6.40
N LYS A 302 -11.28 1.48 -6.17
CA LYS A 302 -12.61 2.00 -5.91
C LYS A 302 -13.15 1.46 -4.59
N ALA A 303 -14.07 2.19 -3.98
CA ALA A 303 -14.80 1.67 -2.83
C ALA A 303 -15.65 0.46 -3.23
N THR A 304 -15.76 -0.51 -2.34
CA THR A 304 -16.72 -1.60 -2.46
C THR A 304 -17.94 -1.29 -1.59
N ASN A 305 -19.09 -1.58 -2.10
CA ASN A 305 -20.35 -1.43 -1.36
C ASN A 305 -20.47 -2.45 -0.22
#